data_faea654044facd643657d752489cd213
#
_entry.id   faea654044facd643657d752489cd213
#
_cell.length_a   1.000
_cell.length_b   1.000
_cell.length_c   1.000
_cell.angle_alpha   90.00
_cell.angle_beta   90.00
_cell.angle_gamma   90.00
#
_symmetry.space_group_name_H-M   'P 1'
#
loop_
_entity.id
_entity.type
_entity.pdbx_description
1 polymer ?
#
loop_
_entity_poly.entity_id
_entity_poly.type
_entity_poly.pdbx_seq_one_letter_code
_entity_poly.pdbx_strand_id
1 'polypeptide(L)'
;MITVLDVETTFTKDGDPTPFHPDNRLVSVGINDEYFFFYHKDMKDMKKIQESKKRIQEILNDSTLIVGHNLKFDMSWMYEFGFTYNGKLYDTMLAEYVMNRGVKNKSISLKESCKRRGLSVKSDILASYMDSGYGVDEIPMEKLEEYGKQDVAITKQLYLTQVRLFNQPGNNILKPTLNLMNDFLRVLINMECNGNYIDLAELDVVEKELNEEYVKLK
;
A
#
# COMPACT_ATOMS: atom_id res chain seq x y z
N MET A 1 12.44 -9.25 13.75
CA MET A 1 12.95 -7.93 13.26
C MET A 1 11.76 -7.04 12.91
N ILE A 2 11.86 -5.69 13.02
CA ILE A 2 10.87 -4.75 12.46
C ILE A 2 11.29 -4.46 11.04
N THR A 3 10.37 -4.57 10.11
CA THR A 3 10.60 -4.37 8.68
C THR A 3 9.64 -3.31 8.17
N VAL A 4 10.13 -2.35 7.41
CA VAL A 4 9.32 -1.32 6.75
C VAL A 4 9.23 -1.66 5.27
N LEU A 5 8.02 -1.60 4.72
CA LEU A 5 7.70 -2.00 3.35
C LEU A 5 6.93 -0.88 2.65
N ASP A 6 7.20 -0.74 1.37
CA ASP A 6 6.47 0.11 0.43
C ASP A 6 6.56 -0.47 -0.98
N VAL A 7 5.50 -0.41 -1.78
CA VAL A 7 5.47 -0.94 -3.14
C VAL A 7 5.10 0.12 -4.17
N GLU A 8 5.72 0.05 -5.34
CA GLU A 8 5.33 0.84 -6.50
C GLU A 8 4.69 -0.06 -7.54
N THR A 9 3.60 0.42 -8.16
CA THR A 9 2.77 -0.37 -9.06
C THR A 9 2.39 0.43 -10.30
N THR A 10 2.04 -0.27 -11.38
CA THR A 10 1.29 0.37 -12.46
C THR A 10 -0.18 0.53 -12.05
N PHE A 11 -0.93 1.27 -12.85
CA PHE A 11 -2.37 1.47 -12.69
C PHE A 11 -3.05 1.45 -14.07
N THR A 12 -4.33 1.14 -14.09
CA THR A 12 -5.14 1.18 -15.32
C THR A 12 -5.28 2.59 -15.86
N LYS A 13 -5.79 2.72 -17.08
CA LYS A 13 -6.11 4.03 -17.70
C LYS A 13 -7.08 4.87 -16.87
N ASP A 14 -7.94 4.20 -16.09
CA ASP A 14 -8.91 4.83 -15.18
C ASP A 14 -8.30 5.11 -13.80
N GLY A 15 -7.00 4.85 -13.61
CA GLY A 15 -6.25 5.12 -12.39
C GLY A 15 -6.42 4.09 -11.28
N ASP A 16 -6.93 2.88 -11.58
CA ASP A 16 -7.08 1.81 -10.59
C ASP A 16 -5.76 1.04 -10.43
N PRO A 17 -5.10 1.07 -9.26
CA PRO A 17 -3.86 0.39 -8.99
C PRO A 17 -4.05 -1.01 -8.37
N THR A 18 -5.23 -1.63 -8.48
CA THR A 18 -5.52 -2.92 -7.84
C THR A 18 -4.61 -4.04 -8.36
N PRO A 19 -4.14 -4.97 -7.52
CA PRO A 19 -3.38 -6.14 -7.95
C PRO A 19 -4.21 -7.15 -8.75
N PHE A 20 -5.55 -7.05 -8.70
CA PHE A 20 -6.47 -7.99 -9.35
C PHE A 20 -6.74 -7.66 -10.82
N HIS A 21 -6.33 -6.49 -11.30
CA HIS A 21 -6.47 -6.15 -12.72
C HIS A 21 -5.33 -6.78 -13.54
N PRO A 22 -5.64 -7.50 -14.64
CA PRO A 22 -4.66 -8.28 -15.39
C PRO A 22 -3.55 -7.45 -16.06
N ASP A 23 -3.79 -6.16 -16.28
CA ASP A 23 -2.80 -5.26 -16.89
C ASP A 23 -1.91 -4.57 -15.86
N ASN A 24 -2.27 -4.61 -14.60
CA ASN A 24 -1.46 -4.01 -13.54
C ASN A 24 -0.24 -4.87 -13.22
N ARG A 25 0.84 -4.22 -12.82
CA ARG A 25 2.12 -4.87 -12.50
C ARG A 25 2.71 -4.31 -11.21
N LEU A 26 3.30 -5.20 -10.41
CA LEU A 26 4.20 -4.80 -9.34
C LEU A 26 5.50 -4.31 -9.99
N VAL A 27 5.77 -3.03 -9.85
CA VAL A 27 6.97 -2.40 -10.45
C VAL A 27 8.17 -2.64 -9.54
N SER A 28 8.05 -2.28 -8.27
CA SER A 28 9.16 -2.41 -7.33
C SER A 28 8.69 -2.56 -5.89
N VAL A 29 9.61 -3.01 -5.04
CA VAL A 29 9.42 -3.15 -3.60
C VAL A 29 10.60 -2.52 -2.88
N GLY A 30 10.32 -1.51 -2.07
CA GLY A 30 11.23 -0.98 -1.06
C GLY A 30 11.04 -1.73 0.25
N ILE A 31 12.10 -2.28 0.81
CA ILE A 31 12.04 -3.01 2.08
C ILE A 31 13.27 -2.72 2.92
N ASN A 32 13.10 -2.02 4.04
CA ASN A 32 14.18 -1.47 4.85
C ASN A 32 15.15 -0.61 4.00
N ASP A 33 16.41 -1.04 3.87
CA ASP A 33 17.44 -0.34 3.10
C ASP A 33 17.65 -0.97 1.70
N GLU A 34 16.91 -2.05 1.37
CA GLU A 34 16.99 -2.76 0.09
C GLU A 34 15.86 -2.32 -0.85
N TYR A 35 16.10 -2.41 -2.17
CA TYR A 35 15.13 -2.06 -3.19
C TYR A 35 15.19 -3.04 -4.35
N PHE A 36 14.02 -3.53 -4.79
CA PHE A 36 13.90 -4.61 -5.76
C PHE A 36 12.95 -4.23 -6.87
N PHE A 37 13.36 -4.44 -8.11
CA PHE A 37 12.51 -4.26 -9.28
C PHE A 37 11.95 -5.58 -9.77
N PHE A 38 10.68 -5.59 -10.18
CA PHE A 38 9.96 -6.73 -10.73
C PHE A 38 9.43 -6.49 -12.13
N TYR A 39 9.07 -5.26 -12.43
CA TYR A 39 8.61 -4.85 -13.75
C TYR A 39 9.12 -3.43 -14.05
N HIS A 40 9.79 -3.28 -15.19
CA HIS A 40 10.23 -1.98 -15.70
C HIS A 40 10.58 -2.14 -17.17
N LYS A 41 10.37 -1.10 -18.00
CA LYS A 41 10.63 -1.15 -19.45
C LYS A 41 12.06 -1.55 -19.79
N ASP A 42 13.03 -1.18 -18.93
CA ASP A 42 14.45 -1.48 -19.15
C ASP A 42 14.89 -2.81 -18.48
N MET A 43 13.98 -3.49 -17.79
CA MET A 43 14.31 -4.72 -17.07
C MET A 43 13.99 -5.96 -17.90
N LYS A 44 15.02 -6.80 -18.14
CA LYS A 44 14.90 -8.02 -18.95
C LYS A 44 15.41 -9.29 -18.25
N ASP A 45 15.94 -9.16 -17.03
CA ASP A 45 16.61 -10.26 -16.33
C ASP A 45 15.65 -11.00 -15.38
N MET A 46 15.05 -12.08 -15.90
CA MET A 46 14.16 -12.95 -15.10
C MET A 46 14.86 -13.65 -13.94
N LYS A 47 16.18 -13.91 -14.04
CA LYS A 47 16.94 -14.55 -12.96
C LYS A 47 17.04 -13.62 -11.76
N LYS A 48 17.30 -12.34 -12.00
CA LYS A 48 17.33 -11.31 -10.96
C LYS A 48 15.99 -11.18 -10.24
N ILE A 49 14.87 -11.32 -10.96
CA ILE A 49 13.52 -11.32 -10.34
C ILE A 49 13.38 -12.47 -9.34
N GLN A 50 13.81 -13.68 -9.69
CA GLN A 50 13.70 -14.84 -8.79
C GLN A 50 14.61 -14.70 -7.55
N GLU A 51 15.81 -14.18 -7.72
CA GLU A 51 16.71 -13.88 -6.62
C GLU A 51 16.11 -12.81 -5.69
N SER A 52 15.51 -11.76 -6.23
CA SER A 52 14.79 -10.71 -5.49
C SER A 52 13.61 -11.28 -4.71
N LYS A 53 12.79 -12.14 -5.34
CA LYS A 53 11.68 -12.84 -4.66
C LYS A 53 12.17 -13.65 -3.45
N LYS A 54 13.21 -14.44 -3.65
CA LYS A 54 13.80 -15.24 -2.58
C LYS A 54 14.29 -14.36 -1.42
N ARG A 55 15.02 -13.29 -1.75
CA ARG A 55 15.56 -12.36 -0.75
C ARG A 55 14.47 -11.66 0.05
N ILE A 56 13.42 -11.16 -0.60
CA ILE A 56 12.29 -10.54 0.08
C ILE A 56 11.59 -11.55 0.99
N GLN A 57 11.35 -12.79 0.52
CA GLN A 57 10.71 -13.81 1.35
C GLN A 57 11.54 -14.16 2.59
N GLU A 58 12.87 -14.20 2.48
CA GLU A 58 13.78 -14.36 3.63
C GLU A 58 13.59 -13.22 4.64
N ILE A 59 13.57 -11.96 4.19
CA ILE A 59 13.32 -10.80 5.05
C ILE A 59 11.96 -10.89 5.74
N LEU A 60 10.91 -11.26 5.00
CA LEU A 60 9.57 -11.42 5.56
C LEU A 60 9.52 -12.53 6.64
N ASN A 61 10.19 -13.66 6.41
CA ASN A 61 10.26 -14.76 7.37
C ASN A 61 10.95 -14.37 8.67
N ASP A 62 11.96 -13.50 8.60
CA ASP A 62 12.69 -12.99 9.77
C ASP A 62 11.97 -11.81 10.47
N SER A 63 10.89 -11.33 9.87
CA SER A 63 10.16 -10.17 10.37
C SER A 63 9.14 -10.58 11.43
N THR A 64 9.13 -9.87 12.54
CA THR A 64 8.11 -10.00 13.60
C THR A 64 7.00 -8.96 13.47
N LEU A 65 7.28 -7.86 12.78
CA LEU A 65 6.37 -6.76 12.51
C LEU A 65 6.69 -6.17 11.14
N ILE A 66 5.68 -6.05 10.27
CA ILE A 66 5.75 -5.22 9.06
C ILE A 66 5.05 -3.90 9.33
N VAL A 67 5.69 -2.83 8.91
CA VAL A 67 5.24 -1.45 8.98
C VAL A 67 5.12 -0.89 7.57
N GLY A 68 4.03 -0.21 7.26
CA GLY A 68 3.82 0.52 6.01
C GLY A 68 2.88 1.69 6.20
N HIS A 69 2.59 2.39 5.12
CA HIS A 69 1.59 3.47 5.10
C HIS A 69 0.50 3.14 4.09
N ASN A 70 -0.73 2.93 4.52
CA ASN A 70 -1.79 2.26 3.75
C ASN A 70 -1.42 0.80 3.43
N LEU A 71 -0.89 0.12 4.43
CA LEU A 71 -0.27 -1.21 4.33
C LEU A 71 -1.19 -2.29 3.74
N LYS A 72 -2.51 -2.08 3.77
CA LYS A 72 -3.47 -2.96 3.07
C LYS A 72 -3.13 -3.07 1.59
N PHE A 73 -2.84 -1.95 0.95
CA PHE A 73 -2.47 -1.89 -0.46
C PHE A 73 -1.21 -2.71 -0.73
N ASP A 74 -0.13 -2.44 -0.01
CA ASP A 74 1.15 -3.13 -0.19
C ASP A 74 1.04 -4.63 0.02
N MET A 75 0.37 -5.03 1.10
CA MET A 75 0.24 -6.46 1.43
C MET A 75 -0.66 -7.20 0.44
N SER A 76 -1.68 -6.56 -0.15
CA SER A 76 -2.48 -7.17 -1.21
C SER A 76 -1.63 -7.48 -2.44
N TRP A 77 -0.77 -6.54 -2.85
CA TRP A 77 0.20 -6.76 -3.93
C TRP A 77 1.22 -7.86 -3.59
N MET A 78 1.73 -7.85 -2.37
CA MET A 78 2.69 -8.87 -1.93
C MET A 78 2.07 -10.28 -1.98
N TYR A 79 0.83 -10.45 -1.50
CA TYR A 79 0.15 -11.74 -1.51
C TYR A 79 -0.20 -12.20 -2.92
N GLU A 80 -0.71 -11.31 -3.77
CA GLU A 80 -1.02 -11.63 -5.17
C GLU A 80 0.25 -12.00 -5.96
N PHE A 81 1.38 -11.38 -5.63
CA PHE A 81 2.67 -11.70 -6.24
C PHE A 81 3.31 -12.98 -5.70
N GLY A 82 2.67 -13.62 -4.71
CA GLY A 82 3.04 -14.94 -4.15
C GLY A 82 3.94 -14.88 -2.93
N PHE A 83 4.09 -13.73 -2.29
CA PHE A 83 4.76 -13.64 -0.99
C PHE A 83 3.83 -14.08 0.14
N THR A 84 4.42 -14.55 1.25
CA THR A 84 3.68 -14.98 2.43
C THR A 84 4.21 -14.29 3.68
N TYR A 85 3.29 -13.84 4.54
CA TYR A 85 3.63 -13.28 5.83
C TYR A 85 2.48 -13.42 6.82
N ASN A 86 2.76 -14.01 7.99
CA ASN A 86 1.76 -14.25 9.04
C ASN A 86 2.06 -13.51 10.37
N GLY A 87 3.07 -12.65 10.40
CA GLY A 87 3.44 -11.85 11.56
C GLY A 87 2.51 -10.65 11.77
N LYS A 88 2.89 -9.74 12.67
CA LYS A 88 2.10 -8.54 12.99
C LYS A 88 2.23 -7.47 11.90
N LEU A 89 1.17 -6.69 11.74
CA LEU A 89 1.11 -5.53 10.86
C LEU A 89 0.97 -4.25 11.69
N TYR A 90 1.56 -3.15 11.21
CA TYR A 90 1.35 -1.81 11.74
C TYR A 90 1.21 -0.84 10.57
N ASP A 91 0.02 -0.30 10.41
CA ASP A 91 -0.27 0.70 9.39
C ASP A 91 -0.19 2.11 9.98
N THR A 92 0.77 2.88 9.50
CA THR A 92 0.98 4.27 9.97
C THR A 92 -0.17 5.20 9.57
N MET A 93 -0.93 4.89 8.51
CA MET A 93 -2.13 5.63 8.12
C MET A 93 -3.26 5.37 9.13
N LEU A 94 -3.51 4.13 9.52
CA LEU A 94 -4.48 3.78 10.57
C LEU A 94 -4.09 4.40 11.91
N ALA A 95 -2.80 4.43 12.24
CA ALA A 95 -2.32 5.09 13.45
C ALA A 95 -2.63 6.60 13.45
N GLU A 96 -2.46 7.30 12.32
CA GLU A 96 -2.87 8.71 12.18
C GLU A 96 -4.38 8.88 12.30
N TYR A 97 -5.16 7.98 11.68
CA TYR A 97 -6.62 7.99 11.80
C TYR A 97 -7.08 7.89 13.27
N VAL A 98 -6.54 6.94 14.02
CA VAL A 98 -6.85 6.75 15.44
C VAL A 98 -6.43 7.96 16.27
N MET A 99 -5.25 8.51 16.04
CA MET A 99 -4.78 9.71 16.75
C MET A 99 -5.60 10.95 16.45
N ASN A 100 -6.20 11.05 15.26
CA ASN A 100 -7.10 12.14 14.91
C ASN A 100 -8.47 12.06 15.64
N ARG A 101 -8.75 10.97 16.37
CA ARG A 101 -9.96 10.80 17.21
C ARG A 101 -11.26 11.15 16.48
N GLY A 102 -11.39 10.76 15.20
CA GLY A 102 -12.59 11.01 14.40
C GLY A 102 -12.73 12.45 13.90
N VAL A 103 -11.73 13.31 14.08
CA VAL A 103 -11.75 14.65 13.47
C VAL A 103 -11.74 14.50 11.95
N LYS A 104 -12.86 14.88 11.32
CA LYS A 104 -13.02 14.86 9.87
C LYS A 104 -12.15 15.94 9.20
N ASN A 105 -11.87 15.77 7.92
CA ASN A 105 -11.13 16.70 7.06
C ASN A 105 -9.64 16.90 7.39
N LYS A 106 -9.02 15.95 8.12
CA LYS A 106 -7.56 15.87 8.22
C LYS A 106 -7.05 14.80 7.28
N SER A 107 -6.30 15.18 6.27
CA SER A 107 -5.61 14.23 5.41
C SER A 107 -4.69 13.32 6.22
N ILE A 108 -4.75 12.03 5.94
CA ILE A 108 -3.91 11.00 6.55
C ILE A 108 -2.90 10.43 5.54
N SER A 109 -2.67 11.09 4.40
CA SER A 109 -1.59 10.74 3.48
C SER A 109 -0.24 10.79 4.18
N LEU A 110 0.74 10.04 3.68
CA LEU A 110 2.09 9.98 4.26
C LEU A 110 2.67 11.40 4.41
N LYS A 111 2.61 12.20 3.36
CA LYS A 111 3.10 13.58 3.32
C LYS A 111 2.49 14.47 4.41
N GLU A 112 1.16 14.49 4.54
CA GLU A 112 0.48 15.33 5.52
C GLU A 112 0.62 14.80 6.96
N SER A 113 0.69 13.48 7.11
CA SER A 113 0.98 12.84 8.40
C SER A 113 2.38 13.20 8.89
N CYS A 114 3.38 13.12 8.02
CA CYS A 114 4.77 13.50 8.33
C CYS A 114 4.89 14.98 8.70
N LYS A 115 4.30 15.89 7.91
CA LYS A 115 4.26 17.33 8.23
C LYS A 115 3.65 17.60 9.61
N ARG A 116 2.53 16.96 9.93
CA ARG A 116 1.85 17.09 11.23
C ARG A 116 2.73 16.64 12.39
N ARG A 117 3.62 15.68 12.14
CA ARG A 117 4.57 15.15 13.14
C ARG A 117 5.92 15.87 13.14
N GLY A 118 6.06 16.95 12.35
CA GLY A 118 7.32 17.72 12.28
C GLY A 118 8.45 16.98 11.56
N LEU A 119 8.11 15.99 10.72
CA LEU A 119 9.06 15.26 9.91
C LEU A 119 9.27 15.97 8.57
N SER A 120 10.50 16.01 8.11
CA SER A 120 10.85 16.60 6.82
C SER A 120 10.40 15.68 5.68
N VAL A 121 9.64 16.23 4.74
CA VAL A 121 9.18 15.53 3.54
C VAL A 121 9.84 16.22 2.34
N LYS A 122 10.53 15.46 1.51
CA LYS A 122 11.10 15.98 0.26
C LYS A 122 10.01 16.16 -0.81
N SER A 123 10.39 16.80 -1.92
CA SER A 123 9.50 16.97 -3.06
C SER A 123 9.13 15.61 -3.69
N ASP A 124 7.91 15.48 -4.11
CA ASP A 124 7.38 14.34 -4.83
C ASP A 124 7.90 14.35 -6.28
N ILE A 125 9.02 13.66 -6.49
CA ILE A 125 9.64 13.57 -7.82
C ILE A 125 8.76 12.73 -8.76
N LEU A 126 8.09 11.69 -8.26
CA LEU A 126 7.23 10.83 -9.08
C LEU A 126 6.06 11.62 -9.66
N ALA A 127 5.42 12.47 -8.87
CA ALA A 127 4.32 13.30 -9.34
C ALA A 127 4.71 14.11 -10.58
N SER A 128 5.92 14.65 -10.64
CA SER A 128 6.37 15.42 -11.81
C SER A 128 6.53 14.59 -13.07
N TYR A 129 6.93 13.33 -12.97
CA TYR A 129 6.99 12.39 -14.09
C TYR A 129 5.58 11.98 -14.53
N MET A 130 4.70 11.65 -13.59
CA MET A 130 3.32 11.27 -13.87
C MET A 130 2.53 12.41 -14.51
N ASP A 131 2.70 13.64 -14.04
CA ASP A 131 2.13 14.86 -14.64
C ASP A 131 2.63 15.08 -16.08
N SER A 132 3.84 14.58 -16.40
CA SER A 132 4.42 14.58 -17.75
C SER A 132 3.96 13.39 -18.61
N GLY A 133 3.07 12.52 -18.09
CA GLY A 133 2.47 11.41 -18.81
C GLY A 133 3.28 10.10 -18.78
N TYR A 134 4.32 10.00 -17.93
CA TYR A 134 5.07 8.74 -17.77
C TYR A 134 4.31 7.77 -16.87
N GLY A 135 4.31 6.48 -17.25
CA GLY A 135 3.93 5.38 -16.36
C GLY A 135 5.01 5.17 -15.29
N VAL A 136 4.63 4.59 -14.14
CA VAL A 136 5.59 4.29 -13.05
C VAL A 136 6.74 3.39 -13.55
N ASP A 137 6.43 2.44 -14.40
CA ASP A 137 7.38 1.51 -15.04
C ASP A 137 8.28 2.15 -16.12
N GLU A 138 8.04 3.42 -16.45
CA GLU A 138 8.82 4.21 -17.40
C GLU A 138 9.74 5.23 -16.74
N ILE A 139 9.54 5.50 -15.44
CA ILE A 139 10.39 6.42 -14.66
C ILE A 139 11.79 5.80 -14.52
N PRO A 140 12.89 6.56 -14.73
CA PRO A 140 14.24 6.02 -14.59
C PRO A 140 14.43 5.26 -13.28
N MET A 141 14.96 4.01 -13.36
CA MET A 141 15.08 3.10 -12.22
C MET A 141 15.80 3.73 -11.01
N GLU A 142 16.83 4.53 -11.25
CA GLU A 142 17.57 5.24 -10.19
C GLU A 142 16.68 6.24 -9.45
N LYS A 143 15.78 6.93 -10.16
CA LYS A 143 14.85 7.89 -9.57
C LYS A 143 13.74 7.22 -8.78
N LEU A 144 13.24 6.10 -9.31
CA LEU A 144 12.24 5.30 -8.62
C LEU A 144 12.83 4.67 -7.34
N GLU A 145 14.05 4.15 -7.42
CA GLU A 145 14.77 3.62 -6.25
C GLU A 145 15.03 4.71 -5.19
N GLU A 146 15.49 5.90 -5.61
CA GLU A 146 15.72 7.04 -4.69
C GLU A 146 14.43 7.42 -3.96
N TYR A 147 13.32 7.50 -4.71
CA TYR A 147 12.00 7.83 -4.17
C TYR A 147 11.49 6.75 -3.20
N GLY A 148 11.42 5.48 -3.62
CA GLY A 148 10.88 4.41 -2.79
C GLY A 148 11.72 4.15 -1.53
N LYS A 149 13.05 4.24 -1.60
CA LYS A 149 13.90 4.21 -0.39
C LYS A 149 13.60 5.36 0.56
N GLN A 150 13.29 6.53 0.03
CA GLN A 150 12.92 7.68 0.83
C GLN A 150 11.57 7.47 1.52
N ASP A 151 10.57 6.91 0.82
CA ASP A 151 9.25 6.64 1.40
C ASP A 151 9.32 5.57 2.49
N VAL A 152 10.12 4.53 2.31
CA VAL A 152 10.44 3.57 3.38
C VAL A 152 11.09 4.25 4.58
N ALA A 153 12.08 5.12 4.36
CA ALA A 153 12.79 5.80 5.44
C ALA A 153 11.88 6.75 6.23
N ILE A 154 11.03 7.53 5.55
CA ILE A 154 10.11 8.47 6.21
C ILE A 154 8.97 7.74 6.92
N THR A 155 8.48 6.63 6.36
CA THR A 155 7.49 5.75 7.00
C THR A 155 8.05 5.17 8.29
N LYS A 156 9.32 4.75 8.30
CA LYS A 156 10.01 4.32 9.53
C LYS A 156 10.07 5.42 10.59
N GLN A 157 10.41 6.64 10.20
CA GLN A 157 10.46 7.78 11.13
C GLN A 157 9.05 8.12 11.68
N LEU A 158 8.02 8.07 10.82
CA LEU A 158 6.65 8.27 11.23
C LEU A 158 6.21 7.21 12.24
N TYR A 159 6.47 5.93 11.96
CA TYR A 159 6.21 4.82 12.89
C TYR A 159 6.85 5.05 14.25
N LEU A 160 8.16 5.34 14.31
CA LEU A 160 8.87 5.57 15.56
C LEU A 160 8.30 6.77 16.35
N THR A 161 7.85 7.80 15.64
CA THR A 161 7.21 8.97 16.23
C THR A 161 5.83 8.61 16.79
N GLN A 162 5.04 7.84 16.04
CA GLN A 162 3.72 7.38 16.49
C GLN A 162 3.81 6.47 17.71
N VAL A 163 4.75 5.52 17.73
CA VAL A 163 4.99 4.65 18.90
C VAL A 163 5.27 5.47 20.15
N ARG A 164 6.11 6.52 20.05
CA ARG A 164 6.36 7.44 21.18
C ARG A 164 5.10 8.17 21.61
N LEU A 165 4.31 8.67 20.65
CA LEU A 165 3.09 9.41 20.94
C LEU A 165 2.02 8.54 21.62
N PHE A 166 1.83 7.30 21.14
CA PHE A 166 0.90 6.35 21.78
C PHE A 166 1.33 5.92 23.19
N ASN A 167 2.61 6.08 23.56
CA ASN A 167 3.11 5.82 24.90
C ASN A 167 2.92 7.01 25.87
N GLN A 168 2.55 8.19 25.37
CA GLN A 168 2.32 9.35 26.22
C GLN A 168 1.03 9.22 27.05
N PRO A 169 0.97 9.81 28.24
CA PRO A 169 -0.25 9.90 29.02
C PRO A 169 -1.41 10.50 28.22
N GLY A 170 -2.57 9.89 28.29
CA GLY A 170 -3.78 10.31 27.56
C GLY A 170 -3.87 9.81 26.12
N ASN A 171 -2.80 9.32 25.51
CA ASN A 171 -2.82 8.66 24.20
C ASN A 171 -2.78 7.13 24.30
N ASN A 172 -2.28 6.59 25.39
CA ASN A 172 -2.19 5.15 25.62
C ASN A 172 -3.56 4.44 25.57
N ILE A 173 -4.63 5.16 25.91
CA ILE A 173 -6.03 4.68 25.81
C ILE A 173 -6.43 4.35 24.36
N LEU A 174 -5.74 4.89 23.37
CA LEU A 174 -6.01 4.64 21.94
C LEU A 174 -5.37 3.36 21.41
N LYS A 175 -4.40 2.77 22.13
CA LYS A 175 -3.68 1.57 21.69
C LYS A 175 -4.58 0.36 21.41
N PRO A 176 -5.57 0.03 22.25
CA PRO A 176 -6.46 -1.09 21.96
C PRO A 176 -7.19 -0.93 20.63
N THR A 177 -7.65 0.29 20.33
CA THR A 177 -8.31 0.58 19.03
C THR A 177 -7.33 0.41 17.87
N LEU A 178 -6.12 0.93 17.97
CA LEU A 178 -5.10 0.76 16.93
C LEU A 178 -4.75 -0.71 16.73
N ASN A 179 -4.56 -1.47 17.80
CA ASN A 179 -4.26 -2.90 17.72
C ASN A 179 -5.39 -3.66 17.02
N LEU A 180 -6.64 -3.40 17.42
CA LEU A 180 -7.81 -4.01 16.77
C LEU A 180 -7.86 -3.70 15.26
N MET A 181 -7.60 -2.44 14.87
CA MET A 181 -7.61 -2.05 13.46
C MET A 181 -6.48 -2.73 12.66
N ASN A 182 -5.28 -2.84 13.24
CA ASN A 182 -4.17 -3.55 12.59
C ASN A 182 -4.42 -5.06 12.50
N ASP A 183 -5.04 -5.68 13.50
CA ASP A 183 -5.43 -7.09 13.45
C ASP A 183 -6.53 -7.32 12.41
N PHE A 184 -7.50 -6.41 12.33
CA PHE A 184 -8.58 -6.47 11.34
C PHE A 184 -8.09 -6.23 9.90
N LEU A 185 -6.99 -5.49 9.73
CA LEU A 185 -6.37 -5.24 8.43
C LEU A 185 -6.09 -6.53 7.66
N ARG A 186 -5.55 -7.55 8.35
CA ARG A 186 -5.30 -8.87 7.73
C ARG A 186 -6.59 -9.54 7.25
N VAL A 187 -7.67 -9.41 8.02
CA VAL A 187 -8.98 -9.97 7.64
C VAL A 187 -9.46 -9.30 6.35
N LEU A 188 -9.36 -7.96 6.26
CA LEU A 188 -9.74 -7.22 5.07
C LEU A 188 -8.91 -7.60 3.85
N ILE A 189 -7.60 -7.72 3.99
CA ILE A 189 -6.72 -8.17 2.91
C ILE A 189 -7.15 -9.55 2.40
N ASN A 190 -7.36 -10.50 3.30
CA ASN A 190 -7.80 -11.86 2.92
C ASN A 190 -9.17 -11.86 2.24
N MET A 191 -10.10 -11.02 2.70
CA MET A 191 -11.42 -10.89 2.08
C MET A 191 -11.31 -10.33 0.65
N GLU A 192 -10.51 -9.30 0.45
CA GLU A 192 -10.30 -8.69 -0.86
C GLU A 192 -9.56 -9.64 -1.83
N CYS A 193 -8.53 -10.34 -1.36
CA CYS A 193 -7.80 -11.33 -2.16
C CYS A 193 -8.67 -12.54 -2.55
N ASN A 194 -9.63 -12.95 -1.69
CA ASN A 194 -10.56 -14.03 -2.02
C ASN A 194 -11.64 -13.59 -3.01
N GLY A 195 -11.94 -12.28 -3.05
CA GLY A 195 -13.01 -11.74 -3.88
C GLY A 195 -14.41 -12.17 -3.46
N ASN A 196 -15.38 -11.79 -4.26
CA ASN A 196 -16.78 -12.20 -4.12
C ASN A 196 -17.25 -12.91 -5.40
N TYR A 197 -18.03 -13.97 -5.25
CA TYR A 197 -18.70 -14.58 -6.39
C TYR A 197 -19.84 -13.67 -6.86
N ILE A 198 -19.89 -13.41 -8.16
CA ILE A 198 -20.97 -12.69 -8.81
C ILE A 198 -21.61 -13.64 -9.82
N ASP A 199 -22.92 -13.87 -9.71
CA ASP A 199 -23.69 -14.59 -10.71
C ASP A 199 -23.93 -13.65 -11.91
N LEU A 200 -23.19 -13.88 -12.98
CA LEU A 200 -23.27 -13.03 -14.18
C LEU A 200 -24.61 -13.17 -14.89
N ALA A 201 -25.27 -14.33 -14.80
CA ALA A 201 -26.58 -14.53 -15.43
C ALA A 201 -27.66 -13.73 -14.70
N GLU A 202 -27.63 -13.71 -13.36
CA GLU A 202 -28.53 -12.90 -12.56
C GLU A 202 -28.25 -11.40 -12.74
N LEU A 203 -26.96 -11.01 -12.84
CA LEU A 203 -26.57 -9.63 -13.10
C LEU A 203 -27.15 -9.11 -14.43
N ASP A 204 -27.10 -9.91 -15.50
CA ASP A 204 -27.68 -9.57 -16.80
C ASP A 204 -29.21 -9.37 -16.72
N VAL A 205 -29.92 -10.14 -15.88
CA VAL A 205 -31.36 -9.98 -15.65
C VAL A 205 -31.65 -8.66 -14.96
N VAL A 206 -30.95 -8.40 -13.86
CA VAL A 206 -31.11 -7.17 -13.06
C VAL A 206 -30.75 -5.92 -13.89
N GLU A 207 -29.72 -5.99 -14.71
CA GLU A 207 -29.34 -4.88 -15.59
C GLU A 207 -30.45 -4.54 -16.59
N LYS A 208 -31.08 -5.56 -17.19
CA LYS A 208 -32.20 -5.35 -18.11
C LYS A 208 -33.41 -4.71 -17.43
N GLU A 209 -33.78 -5.23 -16.25
CA GLU A 209 -34.89 -4.70 -15.47
C GLU A 209 -34.67 -3.24 -15.08
N LEU A 210 -33.47 -2.89 -14.59
CA LEU A 210 -33.10 -1.51 -14.23
C LEU A 210 -33.11 -0.57 -15.44
N ASN A 211 -32.64 -1.02 -16.60
CA ASN A 211 -32.65 -0.23 -17.82
C ASN A 211 -34.09 0.05 -18.30
N GLU A 212 -34.99 -0.94 -18.20
CA GLU A 212 -36.42 -0.78 -18.52
C GLU A 212 -37.10 0.24 -17.59
N GLU A 213 -36.79 0.18 -16.29
CA GLU A 213 -37.33 1.16 -15.32
C GLU A 213 -36.78 2.56 -15.59
N TYR A 214 -35.46 2.67 -15.85
CA TYR A 214 -34.84 3.94 -16.17
C TYR A 214 -35.44 4.64 -17.39
N VAL A 215 -35.78 3.87 -18.43
CA VAL A 215 -36.44 4.38 -19.63
C VAL A 215 -37.84 4.90 -19.32
N LYS A 216 -38.57 4.28 -18.38
CA LYS A 216 -39.93 4.72 -17.97
C LYS A 216 -39.89 6.02 -17.15
N LEU A 217 -38.78 6.36 -16.53
CA LEU A 217 -38.61 7.55 -15.69
C LEU A 217 -38.11 8.78 -16.45
N LYS A 218 -37.69 8.61 -17.70
CA LYS A 218 -37.32 9.68 -18.63
C LYS A 218 -38.51 10.17 -19.44
#